data_50ed66b0d8fc9e25efb7eeafcc79c8cd
#
_entry.id   50ed66b0d8fc9e25efb7eeafcc79c8cd
#
_cell.length_a   1.000
_cell.length_b   1.000
_cell.length_c   1.000
_cell.angle_alpha   90.00
_cell.angle_beta   90.00
_cell.angle_gamma   90.00
#
_symmetry.space_group_name_H-M   'P 1'
#
loop_
_entity.id
_entity.type
_entity.pdbx_description
1 polymer ?
#
loop_
_entity_poly.entity_id
_entity_poly.type
_entity_poly.pdbx_seq_one_letter_code
_entity_poly.pdbx_strand_id
1 'polypeptide(L)'
;VLQTHARRLATDPFFSVISACAKQSEFKTIIFALCYFHAAILERKKFGVGNLPDAASGIGWNMNYPFNTGDLLCCGQCVNNYLENNTNVPWADLKYIIGEIMYGGHVVEDWDRRTVEKYLDHYFKEELLEGIDFFPKFPSPPSSLNHKQTMEYIAETFPTESPLAFGLHPNAEIGFKLREAESLCSSILSLQPRDGGGEEGSSVEDQAKTTLDDLVERLPDNFDLEDIRSRTDDITPYIMVAIQETERMNKLLAEMKRSLAELDLGLKGDLTMSDPMEQLMNALADGGVSEHWTKLAYPSLRSLGSWMVNLLQRVEQLQIWTSDLTTPRVVWLSGLFNPQSFLTAVMQTTARRNDWPLDKTVVLTEVTKKNVDQIEAPSREGAYVHGLTLEGCRFDEKTGVLEDSKPKEMFCPMPVMVIKAVTVDKAESRDAYQWYVFPYNHTPPLRLPIQD
;
A
#
# COMPACT_ATOMS: atom_id res chain seq x y z
N VAL A 1 -10.89 -12.12 -17.46
CA VAL A 1 -9.88 -11.18 -17.97
C VAL A 1 -8.60 -11.92 -18.33
N LEU A 2 -8.01 -12.78 -17.48
CA LEU A 2 -6.88 -13.64 -17.81
C LEU A 2 -7.19 -14.50 -19.03
N GLN A 3 -8.37 -15.12 -19.07
CA GLN A 3 -8.85 -15.88 -20.22
C GLN A 3 -8.92 -15.01 -21.47
N THR A 4 -9.32 -13.75 -21.34
CA THR A 4 -9.39 -12.79 -22.45
C THR A 4 -7.99 -12.38 -22.91
N HIS A 5 -7.07 -12.11 -21.98
CA HIS A 5 -5.67 -11.81 -22.30
C HIS A 5 -4.97 -13.03 -22.89
N ALA A 6 -5.08 -14.19 -22.29
CA ALA A 6 -4.53 -15.43 -22.85
C ALA A 6 -5.06 -15.71 -24.27
N ARG A 7 -6.36 -15.49 -24.51
CA ARG A 7 -6.94 -15.61 -25.86
C ARG A 7 -6.41 -14.56 -26.83
N ARG A 8 -6.28 -13.29 -26.42
CA ARG A 8 -5.73 -12.22 -27.27
C ARG A 8 -4.26 -12.46 -27.60
N LEU A 9 -3.50 -13.00 -26.67
CA LEU A 9 -2.06 -13.22 -26.81
C LEU A 9 -1.75 -14.51 -27.58
N ALA A 10 -2.66 -15.48 -27.57
CA ALA A 10 -2.56 -16.68 -28.36
C ALA A 10 -2.96 -16.47 -29.84
N THR A 11 -3.45 -15.26 -30.22
CA THR A 11 -3.82 -14.97 -31.62
C THR A 11 -2.67 -14.38 -32.44
N ASP A 12 -2.40 -14.99 -33.55
CA ASP A 12 -1.69 -14.59 -34.76
C ASP A 12 -0.17 -14.37 -34.81
N PRO A 13 0.54 -13.49 -34.05
CA PRO A 13 1.93 -13.26 -34.42
C PRO A 13 2.89 -14.38 -34.02
N PHE A 14 2.60 -15.15 -32.96
CA PHE A 14 3.49 -16.20 -32.47
C PHE A 14 3.34 -17.52 -33.25
N PHE A 15 2.17 -17.81 -33.79
CA PHE A 15 1.93 -19.09 -34.47
C PHE A 15 2.61 -19.20 -35.83
N SER A 16 2.83 -18.09 -36.52
CA SER A 16 3.67 -18.06 -37.72
C SER A 16 5.14 -18.35 -37.42
N VAL A 17 5.62 -17.90 -36.25
CA VAL A 17 7.01 -18.13 -35.78
C VAL A 17 7.19 -19.58 -35.27
N ILE A 18 6.18 -20.13 -34.58
CA ILE A 18 6.20 -21.52 -34.09
C ILE A 18 6.49 -22.53 -35.17
N SER A 19 5.93 -22.33 -36.37
CA SER A 19 6.14 -23.28 -37.50
C SER A 19 7.55 -23.25 -38.07
N ALA A 20 8.32 -22.22 -37.80
CA ALA A 20 9.70 -22.03 -38.25
C ALA A 20 10.77 -22.50 -37.27
N CYS A 21 10.43 -22.63 -35.96
CA CYS A 21 11.39 -23.01 -34.91
C CYS A 21 11.76 -24.50 -34.98
N ALA A 22 13.05 -24.81 -34.85
CA ALA A 22 13.54 -26.19 -34.83
C ALA A 22 13.07 -27.00 -33.60
N LYS A 23 12.86 -26.31 -32.45
CA LYS A 23 12.40 -26.89 -31.19
C LYS A 23 10.95 -26.50 -30.87
N GLN A 24 10.05 -26.95 -31.72
CA GLN A 24 8.64 -26.55 -31.66
C GLN A 24 7.94 -26.89 -30.33
N SER A 25 8.29 -28.01 -29.71
CA SER A 25 7.67 -28.46 -28.45
C SER A 25 8.05 -27.53 -27.30
N GLU A 26 9.35 -27.32 -27.15
CA GLU A 26 9.90 -26.43 -26.08
C GLU A 26 9.43 -24.99 -26.28
N PHE A 27 9.47 -24.51 -27.52
CA PHE A 27 9.03 -23.17 -27.87
C PHE A 27 7.55 -22.92 -27.49
N LYS A 28 6.64 -23.86 -27.87
CA LYS A 28 5.21 -23.74 -27.51
C LYS A 28 5.00 -23.63 -26.00
N THR A 29 5.67 -24.51 -25.24
CA THR A 29 5.53 -24.54 -23.79
C THR A 29 6.07 -23.28 -23.15
N ILE A 30 7.23 -22.78 -23.59
CA ILE A 30 7.84 -21.54 -23.06
C ILE A 30 7.02 -20.32 -23.45
N ILE A 31 6.51 -20.24 -24.68
CA ILE A 31 5.63 -19.13 -25.10
C ILE A 31 4.33 -19.11 -24.33
N PHE A 32 3.76 -20.28 -24.02
CA PHE A 32 2.57 -20.32 -23.17
C PHE A 32 2.86 -19.77 -21.78
N ALA A 33 3.98 -20.16 -21.16
CA ALA A 33 4.41 -19.63 -19.88
C ALA A 33 4.66 -18.11 -19.93
N LEU A 34 5.28 -17.62 -21.02
CA LEU A 34 5.49 -16.18 -21.23
C LEU A 34 4.17 -15.42 -21.37
N CYS A 35 3.21 -15.94 -22.12
CA CYS A 35 1.88 -15.36 -22.26
C CYS A 35 1.14 -15.32 -20.91
N TYR A 36 1.26 -16.38 -20.12
CA TYR A 36 0.68 -16.44 -18.79
C TYR A 36 1.33 -15.43 -17.83
N PHE A 37 2.65 -15.37 -17.81
CA PHE A 37 3.41 -14.37 -17.06
C PHE A 37 2.96 -12.95 -17.44
N HIS A 38 2.92 -12.62 -18.71
CA HIS A 38 2.47 -11.32 -19.19
C HIS A 38 1.03 -11.00 -18.74
N ALA A 39 0.12 -11.94 -18.84
CA ALA A 39 -1.26 -11.79 -18.38
C ALA A 39 -1.32 -11.56 -16.87
N ALA A 40 -0.55 -12.32 -16.09
CA ALA A 40 -0.50 -12.19 -14.62
C ALA A 40 0.01 -10.80 -14.17
N ILE A 41 1.09 -10.29 -14.79
CA ILE A 41 1.61 -8.97 -14.45
C ILE A 41 0.68 -7.82 -14.85
N LEU A 42 -0.07 -7.98 -15.96
CA LEU A 42 -1.08 -6.99 -16.35
C LEU A 42 -2.29 -7.00 -15.41
N GLU A 43 -2.78 -8.18 -15.03
CA GLU A 43 -3.89 -8.29 -14.09
C GLU A 43 -3.51 -7.77 -12.70
N ARG A 44 -2.27 -7.99 -12.27
CA ARG A 44 -1.76 -7.47 -11.01
C ARG A 44 -1.81 -5.93 -10.92
N LYS A 45 -1.83 -5.21 -12.05
CA LYS A 45 -2.03 -3.75 -12.08
C LYS A 45 -3.34 -3.29 -11.45
N LYS A 46 -4.40 -4.09 -11.50
CA LYS A 46 -5.70 -3.76 -10.91
C LYS A 46 -5.63 -3.60 -9.39
N PHE A 47 -4.68 -4.25 -8.77
CA PHE A 47 -4.48 -4.27 -7.32
C PHE A 47 -3.39 -3.29 -6.85
N GLY A 48 -2.75 -2.58 -7.77
CA GLY A 48 -1.65 -1.65 -7.49
C GLY A 48 -2.10 -0.20 -7.28
N VAL A 49 -1.16 0.63 -6.85
CA VAL A 49 -1.35 2.07 -6.55
C VAL A 49 -1.74 2.89 -7.79
N GLY A 50 -1.47 2.40 -9.00
CA GLY A 50 -1.56 3.19 -10.23
C GLY A 50 -2.95 3.63 -10.71
N ASN A 51 -4.03 3.17 -10.09
CA ASN A 51 -5.40 3.50 -10.53
C ASN A 51 -6.12 4.51 -9.63
N LEU A 52 -5.56 4.88 -8.47
CA LEU A 52 -6.08 5.94 -7.60
C LEU A 52 -4.92 6.71 -6.96
N PRO A 53 -4.91 8.05 -7.03
CA PRO A 53 -3.83 8.88 -6.49
C PRO A 53 -3.65 8.77 -4.97
N ASP A 54 -4.63 8.25 -4.24
CA ASP A 54 -4.64 8.19 -2.78
C ASP A 54 -4.61 6.77 -2.19
N ALA A 55 -4.41 5.73 -3.01
CA ALA A 55 -4.40 4.36 -2.51
C ALA A 55 -3.03 4.00 -1.91
N ALA A 56 -2.96 4.01 -0.60
CA ALA A 56 -1.78 3.65 0.19
C ALA A 56 -1.44 2.14 0.18
N SER A 57 -2.23 1.29 -0.49
CA SER A 57 -2.02 -0.15 -0.49
C SER A 57 -1.53 -0.67 -1.84
N GLY A 58 -0.25 -0.92 -1.94
CA GLY A 58 0.40 -1.55 -3.08
C GLY A 58 0.35 -3.07 -3.05
N ILE A 59 -0.84 -3.68 -2.88
CA ILE A 59 -0.97 -5.15 -2.92
C ILE A 59 -0.53 -5.72 -4.28
N GLY A 60 -0.74 -4.99 -5.36
CA GLY A 60 -0.34 -5.39 -6.70
C GLY A 60 1.08 -4.96 -7.04
N TRP A 61 1.22 -3.76 -7.59
CA TRP A 61 2.47 -3.10 -7.92
C TRP A 61 2.61 -1.82 -7.10
N ASN A 62 3.82 -1.51 -6.64
CA ASN A 62 4.10 -0.26 -5.92
C ASN A 62 4.03 0.96 -6.84
N MET A 63 4.25 0.76 -8.15
CA MET A 63 4.18 1.80 -9.17
C MET A 63 3.35 1.36 -10.39
N ASN A 64 2.91 2.32 -11.18
CA ASN A 64 2.21 2.02 -12.43
C ASN A 64 3.21 1.85 -13.58
N TYR A 65 3.46 0.61 -14.00
CA TYR A 65 4.39 0.27 -15.08
C TYR A 65 3.68 0.18 -16.44
N PRO A 66 4.30 0.67 -17.52
CA PRO A 66 3.71 0.68 -18.86
C PRO A 66 3.87 -0.64 -19.62
N PHE A 67 3.73 -1.80 -18.95
CA PHE A 67 3.78 -3.11 -19.62
C PHE A 67 2.79 -3.19 -20.76
N ASN A 68 3.23 -3.67 -21.92
CA ASN A 68 2.43 -3.71 -23.13
C ASN A 68 2.71 -4.96 -24.00
N THR A 69 1.91 -5.15 -25.04
CA THR A 69 2.05 -6.29 -25.96
C THR A 69 3.38 -6.28 -26.73
N GLY A 70 4.01 -5.11 -26.91
CA GLY A 70 5.33 -5.01 -27.53
C GLY A 70 6.41 -5.74 -26.75
N ASP A 71 6.39 -5.63 -25.41
CA ASP A 71 7.31 -6.34 -24.53
C ASP A 71 7.17 -7.85 -24.70
N LEU A 72 5.93 -8.34 -24.78
CA LEU A 72 5.64 -9.75 -25.02
C LEU A 72 6.18 -10.23 -26.35
N LEU A 73 5.96 -9.47 -27.44
CA LEU A 73 6.41 -9.82 -28.79
C LEU A 73 7.94 -9.87 -28.87
N CYS A 74 8.62 -8.87 -28.31
CA CYS A 74 10.08 -8.84 -28.24
C CYS A 74 10.63 -10.03 -27.45
N CYS A 75 10.05 -10.35 -26.30
CA CYS A 75 10.44 -11.53 -25.51
C CYS A 75 10.24 -12.83 -26.30
N GLY A 76 9.14 -12.96 -27.00
CA GLY A 76 8.87 -14.15 -27.84
C GLY A 76 9.89 -14.33 -28.96
N GLN A 77 10.33 -13.25 -29.62
CA GLN A 77 11.40 -13.29 -30.61
C GLN A 77 12.76 -13.64 -29.97
N CYS A 78 13.06 -13.12 -28.79
CA CYS A 78 14.27 -13.49 -28.05
C CYS A 78 14.26 -14.98 -27.70
N VAL A 79 13.15 -15.50 -27.18
CA VAL A 79 13.01 -16.95 -26.88
C VAL A 79 13.29 -17.80 -28.13
N ASN A 80 12.72 -17.42 -29.27
CA ASN A 80 12.98 -18.14 -30.53
C ASN A 80 14.47 -18.12 -30.89
N ASN A 81 15.11 -16.96 -30.89
CA ASN A 81 16.52 -16.81 -31.23
C ASN A 81 17.44 -17.63 -30.30
N TYR A 82 17.14 -17.64 -28.97
CA TYR A 82 17.92 -18.38 -28.00
C TYR A 82 17.74 -19.89 -28.17
N LEU A 83 16.56 -20.38 -28.49
CA LEU A 83 16.31 -21.80 -28.74
C LEU A 83 16.95 -22.31 -30.03
N GLU A 84 17.06 -21.47 -31.05
CA GLU A 84 17.74 -21.83 -32.31
C GLU A 84 19.27 -21.87 -32.16
N ASN A 85 19.84 -21.00 -31.34
CA ASN A 85 21.31 -20.88 -31.19
C ASN A 85 21.90 -21.77 -30.10
N ASN A 86 21.08 -22.40 -29.24
CA ASN A 86 21.55 -23.26 -28.16
C ASN A 86 21.04 -24.70 -28.31
N THR A 87 21.85 -25.68 -27.92
CA THR A 87 21.44 -27.08 -27.91
C THR A 87 20.42 -27.40 -26.84
N ASN A 88 20.60 -26.80 -25.63
CA ASN A 88 19.67 -26.91 -24.50
C ASN A 88 18.95 -25.59 -24.32
N VAL A 89 17.84 -25.59 -23.57
CA VAL A 89 17.13 -24.36 -23.21
C VAL A 89 17.95 -23.56 -22.19
N PRO A 90 18.40 -22.35 -22.51
CA PRO A 90 19.23 -21.52 -21.62
C PRO A 90 18.35 -20.75 -20.62
N TRP A 91 17.83 -21.46 -19.61
CA TRP A 91 16.87 -20.90 -18.63
C TRP A 91 17.37 -19.65 -17.93
N ALA A 92 18.65 -19.62 -17.53
CA ALA A 92 19.22 -18.47 -16.83
C ALA A 92 19.24 -17.23 -17.73
N ASP A 93 19.66 -17.37 -18.98
CA ASP A 93 19.70 -16.26 -19.95
C ASP A 93 18.30 -15.75 -20.29
N LEU A 94 17.33 -16.66 -20.47
CA LEU A 94 15.94 -16.29 -20.72
C LEU A 94 15.34 -15.52 -19.55
N LYS A 95 15.55 -15.98 -18.30
CA LYS A 95 15.10 -15.25 -17.12
C LYS A 95 15.74 -13.87 -17.03
N TYR A 96 17.03 -13.76 -17.30
CA TYR A 96 17.73 -12.47 -17.25
C TYR A 96 17.20 -11.51 -18.32
N ILE A 97 17.06 -11.95 -19.56
CA ILE A 97 16.58 -11.06 -20.64
C ILE A 97 15.14 -10.62 -20.40
N ILE A 98 14.27 -11.54 -20.01
CA ILE A 98 12.86 -11.21 -19.77
C ILE A 98 12.74 -10.35 -18.51
N GLY A 99 13.38 -10.77 -17.41
CA GLY A 99 13.20 -10.17 -16.08
C GLY A 99 13.96 -8.88 -15.87
N GLU A 100 15.20 -8.77 -16.37
CA GLU A 100 16.04 -7.61 -16.10
C GLU A 100 16.07 -6.59 -17.26
N ILE A 101 15.95 -7.06 -18.50
CA ILE A 101 16.09 -6.18 -19.65
C ILE A 101 14.73 -5.76 -20.20
N MET A 102 13.86 -6.71 -20.57
CA MET A 102 12.60 -6.39 -21.25
C MET A 102 11.57 -5.82 -20.28
N TYR A 103 11.10 -6.60 -19.32
CA TYR A 103 10.16 -6.13 -18.31
C TYR A 103 10.83 -5.36 -17.20
N GLY A 104 12.02 -5.78 -16.77
CA GLY A 104 12.80 -5.12 -15.72
C GLY A 104 13.28 -3.73 -16.09
N GLY A 105 13.44 -3.44 -17.40
CA GLY A 105 13.74 -2.09 -17.88
C GLY A 105 12.64 -1.07 -17.57
N HIS A 106 11.41 -1.50 -17.33
CA HIS A 106 10.31 -0.65 -16.89
C HIS A 106 10.23 -0.55 -15.37
N VAL A 107 10.76 -1.54 -14.62
CA VAL A 107 10.60 -1.67 -13.18
C VAL A 107 11.73 -0.95 -12.47
N VAL A 108 11.39 0.13 -11.75
CA VAL A 108 12.34 0.97 -11.03
C VAL A 108 12.37 0.71 -9.52
N GLU A 109 11.36 0.06 -8.98
CA GLU A 109 11.22 -0.22 -7.56
C GLU A 109 11.75 -1.62 -7.23
N ASP A 110 12.60 -1.76 -6.22
CA ASP A 110 13.32 -3.02 -5.90
C ASP A 110 12.39 -4.18 -5.50
N TRP A 111 11.29 -3.89 -4.80
CA TRP A 111 10.33 -4.92 -4.41
C TRP A 111 9.57 -5.47 -5.61
N ASP A 112 9.19 -4.60 -6.53
CA ASP A 112 8.51 -4.97 -7.76
C ASP A 112 9.44 -5.77 -8.67
N ARG A 113 10.74 -5.43 -8.71
CA ARG A 113 11.76 -6.20 -9.44
C ARG A 113 11.89 -7.61 -8.89
N ARG A 114 11.99 -7.77 -7.57
CA ARG A 114 12.00 -9.08 -6.92
C ARG A 114 10.72 -9.88 -7.21
N THR A 115 9.58 -9.20 -7.30
CA THR A 115 8.31 -9.84 -7.67
C THR A 115 8.38 -10.40 -9.08
N VAL A 116 8.89 -9.64 -10.07
CA VAL A 116 9.11 -10.12 -11.44
C VAL A 116 10.03 -11.33 -11.48
N GLU A 117 11.18 -11.28 -10.76
CA GLU A 117 12.10 -12.41 -10.66
C GLU A 117 11.42 -13.67 -10.13
N LYS A 118 10.62 -13.54 -9.06
CA LYS A 118 9.93 -14.68 -8.47
C LYS A 118 8.88 -15.30 -9.39
N TYR A 119 8.18 -14.50 -10.20
CA TYR A 119 7.32 -15.02 -11.24
C TYR A 119 8.10 -15.84 -12.27
N LEU A 120 9.25 -15.31 -12.72
CA LEU A 120 10.09 -16.01 -13.68
C LEU A 120 10.72 -17.26 -13.09
N ASP A 121 11.17 -17.25 -11.83
CA ASP A 121 11.67 -18.45 -11.15
C ASP A 121 10.61 -19.56 -11.05
N HIS A 122 9.35 -19.18 -10.93
CA HIS A 122 8.26 -20.14 -10.86
C HIS A 122 7.88 -20.71 -12.23
N TYR A 123 7.85 -19.87 -13.26
CA TYR A 123 7.38 -20.28 -14.59
C TYR A 123 8.48 -20.72 -15.55
N PHE A 124 9.71 -20.22 -15.43
CA PHE A 124 10.82 -20.48 -16.34
C PHE A 124 11.87 -21.39 -15.70
N LYS A 125 11.62 -22.67 -15.69
CA LYS A 125 12.48 -23.71 -15.14
C LYS A 125 12.37 -25.01 -15.95
N GLU A 126 13.30 -25.95 -15.74
CA GLU A 126 13.35 -27.18 -16.51
C GLU A 126 12.06 -28.01 -16.39
N GLU A 127 11.47 -28.03 -15.21
CA GLU A 127 10.23 -28.76 -14.93
C GLU A 127 9.04 -28.28 -15.76
N LEU A 128 9.12 -27.06 -16.33
CA LEU A 128 8.10 -26.55 -17.25
C LEU A 128 7.88 -27.47 -18.45
N LEU A 129 8.93 -28.11 -18.93
CA LEU A 129 8.86 -29.02 -20.09
C LEU A 129 8.20 -30.37 -19.74
N GLU A 130 8.27 -30.79 -18.49
CA GLU A 130 7.59 -31.95 -17.94
C GLU A 130 6.13 -31.68 -17.57
N GLY A 131 5.78 -30.41 -17.40
CA GLY A 131 4.48 -29.90 -16.99
C GLY A 131 4.46 -29.40 -15.56
N ILE A 132 4.04 -28.17 -15.38
CA ILE A 132 3.87 -27.53 -14.07
C ILE A 132 2.44 -26.99 -13.91
N ASP A 133 2.00 -26.86 -12.68
CA ASP A 133 0.81 -26.07 -12.36
C ASP A 133 1.20 -24.60 -12.27
N PHE A 134 0.62 -23.76 -13.12
CA PHE A 134 0.82 -22.30 -13.04
C PHE A 134 0.20 -21.70 -11.76
N PHE A 135 -0.90 -22.30 -11.35
CA PHE A 135 -1.51 -22.11 -10.03
C PHE A 135 -2.37 -23.35 -9.70
N PRO A 136 -2.87 -23.52 -8.47
CA PRO A 136 -3.59 -24.73 -8.09
C PRO A 136 -4.74 -25.08 -9.04
N LYS A 137 -4.70 -26.28 -9.61
CA LYS A 137 -5.67 -26.84 -10.58
C LYS A 137 -5.60 -26.25 -11.99
N PHE A 138 -4.52 -25.59 -12.36
CA PHE A 138 -4.30 -25.16 -13.73
C PHE A 138 -2.92 -25.62 -14.23
N PRO A 139 -2.83 -26.84 -14.76
CA PRO A 139 -1.61 -27.37 -15.33
C PRO A 139 -1.28 -26.73 -16.67
N SER A 140 0.00 -26.75 -17.04
CA SER A 140 0.45 -26.31 -18.36
C SER A 140 -0.19 -27.19 -19.46
N PRO A 141 -0.59 -26.59 -20.62
CA PRO A 141 -1.14 -27.35 -21.71
C PRO A 141 -0.08 -28.30 -22.32
N PRO A 142 -0.46 -29.51 -22.75
CA PRO A 142 0.43 -30.40 -23.47
C PRO A 142 0.99 -29.75 -24.74
N SER A 143 2.28 -29.90 -25.00
CA SER A 143 2.96 -29.32 -26.17
C SER A 143 2.45 -29.90 -27.52
N SER A 144 1.75 -31.04 -27.49
CA SER A 144 1.16 -31.67 -28.65
C SER A 144 -0.06 -30.95 -29.25
N LEU A 145 -0.68 -30.04 -28.45
CA LEU A 145 -1.88 -29.32 -28.88
C LEU A 145 -1.54 -28.33 -30.00
N ASN A 146 -2.47 -28.23 -30.97
CA ASN A 146 -2.43 -27.15 -31.95
C ASN A 146 -3.08 -25.86 -31.36
N HIS A 147 -2.98 -24.75 -32.08
CA HIS A 147 -3.51 -23.46 -31.63
C HIS A 147 -5.00 -23.52 -31.19
N LYS A 148 -5.86 -24.12 -32.04
CA LYS A 148 -7.29 -24.21 -31.75
C LYS A 148 -7.55 -25.06 -30.49
N GLN A 149 -6.86 -26.17 -30.35
CA GLN A 149 -6.96 -27.03 -29.17
C GLN A 149 -6.42 -26.36 -27.91
N THR A 150 -5.35 -25.57 -28.02
CA THR A 150 -4.86 -24.75 -26.88
C THR A 150 -5.89 -23.72 -26.44
N MET A 151 -6.59 -23.08 -27.37
CA MET A 151 -7.66 -22.13 -27.05
C MET A 151 -8.87 -22.82 -26.39
N GLU A 152 -9.24 -24.00 -26.87
CA GLU A 152 -10.29 -24.86 -26.28
C GLU A 152 -9.86 -25.29 -24.86
N TYR A 153 -8.60 -25.73 -24.69
CA TYR A 153 -8.04 -26.10 -23.39
C TYR A 153 -8.12 -24.94 -22.39
N ILE A 154 -7.71 -23.73 -22.78
CA ILE A 154 -7.83 -22.54 -21.93
C ILE A 154 -9.30 -22.26 -21.53
N ALA A 155 -10.23 -22.45 -22.50
CA ALA A 155 -11.63 -22.16 -22.26
C ALA A 155 -12.29 -23.17 -21.29
N GLU A 156 -11.88 -24.42 -21.33
CA GLU A 156 -12.47 -25.54 -20.57
C GLU A 156 -11.78 -25.72 -19.20
N THR A 157 -10.45 -25.56 -19.16
CA THR A 157 -9.65 -25.91 -17.98
C THR A 157 -9.43 -24.73 -17.05
N PHE A 158 -9.57 -23.49 -17.56
CA PHE A 158 -9.28 -22.30 -16.77
C PHE A 158 -10.30 -22.15 -15.63
N PRO A 159 -9.89 -22.20 -14.36
CA PRO A 159 -10.80 -22.05 -13.24
C PRO A 159 -11.34 -20.62 -13.13
N THR A 160 -12.29 -20.42 -12.24
CA THR A 160 -12.82 -19.08 -11.93
C THR A 160 -11.69 -18.15 -11.54
N GLU A 161 -11.67 -16.95 -12.11
CA GLU A 161 -10.65 -15.95 -11.79
C GLU A 161 -10.62 -15.67 -10.29
N SER A 162 -9.43 -15.72 -9.73
CA SER A 162 -9.18 -15.38 -8.33
C SER A 162 -7.80 -14.71 -8.21
N PRO A 163 -7.57 -13.91 -7.17
CA PRO A 163 -6.26 -13.30 -6.92
C PRO A 163 -5.11 -14.30 -6.84
N LEU A 164 -5.40 -15.54 -6.44
CA LEU A 164 -4.43 -16.64 -6.38
C LEU A 164 -3.73 -16.90 -7.71
N ALA A 165 -4.46 -16.76 -8.83
CA ALA A 165 -3.91 -16.90 -10.17
C ALA A 165 -2.82 -15.86 -10.49
N PHE A 166 -2.80 -14.75 -9.76
CA PHE A 166 -1.83 -13.66 -9.93
C PHE A 166 -0.79 -13.63 -8.78
N GLY A 167 -0.70 -14.68 -7.98
CA GLY A 167 0.18 -14.73 -6.83
C GLY A 167 -0.22 -13.76 -5.69
N LEU A 168 -1.51 -13.43 -5.60
CA LEU A 168 -2.05 -12.55 -4.56
C LEU A 168 -2.92 -13.33 -3.58
N HIS A 169 -2.97 -12.86 -2.34
CA HIS A 169 -3.88 -13.40 -1.32
C HIS A 169 -5.36 -13.18 -1.74
N PRO A 170 -6.28 -14.10 -1.43
CA PRO A 170 -7.71 -13.95 -1.76
C PRO A 170 -8.35 -12.64 -1.29
N ASN A 171 -7.87 -12.09 -0.17
CA ASN A 171 -8.36 -10.82 0.37
C ASN A 171 -8.10 -9.60 -0.56
N ALA A 172 -7.17 -9.70 -1.50
CA ALA A 172 -6.93 -8.65 -2.49
C ALA A 172 -8.19 -8.35 -3.33
N GLU A 173 -9.00 -9.36 -3.62
CA GLU A 173 -10.27 -9.17 -4.33
C GLU A 173 -11.28 -8.33 -3.53
N ILE A 174 -11.29 -8.46 -2.21
CA ILE A 174 -12.18 -7.69 -1.34
C ILE A 174 -11.84 -6.21 -1.44
N GLY A 175 -10.56 -5.86 -1.28
CA GLY A 175 -10.09 -4.48 -1.41
C GLY A 175 -10.37 -3.88 -2.79
N PHE A 176 -10.19 -4.65 -3.85
CA PHE A 176 -10.51 -4.23 -5.22
C PHE A 176 -12.01 -3.94 -5.38
N LYS A 177 -12.88 -4.89 -4.97
CA LYS A 177 -14.33 -4.74 -5.08
C LYS A 177 -14.90 -3.62 -4.22
N LEU A 178 -14.34 -3.39 -3.03
CA LEU A 178 -14.74 -2.26 -2.20
C LEU A 178 -14.45 -0.93 -2.89
N ARG A 179 -13.26 -0.78 -3.49
CA ARG A 179 -12.90 0.43 -4.25
C ARG A 179 -13.77 0.63 -5.48
N GLU A 180 -14.10 -0.44 -6.21
CA GLU A 180 -15.06 -0.36 -7.33
C GLU A 180 -16.43 0.12 -6.86
N ALA A 181 -16.93 -0.42 -5.74
CA ALA A 181 -18.20 -0.03 -5.16
C ALA A 181 -18.21 1.44 -4.71
N GLU A 182 -17.16 1.89 -4.04
CA GLU A 182 -16.99 3.29 -3.62
C GLU A 182 -16.97 4.24 -4.82
N SER A 183 -16.20 3.90 -5.86
CA SER A 183 -16.14 4.68 -7.09
C SER A 183 -17.49 4.75 -7.79
N LEU A 184 -18.21 3.64 -7.84
CA LEU A 184 -19.57 3.59 -8.41
C LEU A 184 -20.55 4.44 -7.59
N CYS A 185 -20.56 4.30 -6.26
CA CYS A 185 -21.39 5.09 -5.37
C CYS A 185 -21.12 6.59 -5.52
N SER A 186 -19.84 6.98 -5.53
CA SER A 186 -19.45 8.39 -5.75
C SER A 186 -19.90 8.91 -7.10
N SER A 187 -19.81 8.09 -8.16
CA SER A 187 -20.30 8.45 -9.49
C SER A 187 -21.83 8.63 -9.50
N ILE A 188 -22.56 7.74 -8.82
CA ILE A 188 -24.03 7.85 -8.70
C ILE A 188 -24.42 9.12 -7.94
N LEU A 189 -23.73 9.41 -6.82
CA LEU A 189 -23.98 10.63 -6.04
C LEU A 189 -23.70 11.90 -6.84
N SER A 190 -22.63 11.91 -7.64
CA SER A 190 -22.29 13.06 -8.49
C SER A 190 -23.26 13.29 -9.64
N LEU A 191 -23.99 12.25 -10.07
CA LEU A 191 -24.99 12.33 -11.15
C LEU A 191 -26.39 12.65 -10.65
N GLN A 192 -26.62 12.63 -9.34
CA GLN A 192 -27.93 13.03 -8.81
C GLN A 192 -28.19 14.52 -9.06
N PRO A 193 -29.36 14.90 -9.60
CA PRO A 193 -29.71 16.30 -9.73
C PRO A 193 -29.76 16.93 -8.34
N ARG A 194 -29.05 18.04 -8.17
CA ARG A 194 -29.04 18.84 -6.94
C ARG A 194 -30.33 19.70 -6.78
N ASP A 195 -31.35 19.45 -7.57
CA ASP A 195 -32.62 20.14 -7.46
C ASP A 195 -33.41 19.63 -6.25
N GLY A 196 -33.45 20.44 -5.23
CA GLY A 196 -34.29 20.28 -4.05
C GLY A 196 -35.77 20.46 -4.37
N GLY A 197 -36.38 19.46 -5.01
CA GLY A 197 -37.80 19.42 -5.33
C GLY A 197 -38.48 18.18 -4.75
N GLY A 198 -38.36 17.93 -3.47
CA GLY A 198 -39.05 16.86 -2.77
C GLY A 198 -39.44 17.31 -1.36
N GLU A 199 -40.71 17.26 -1.08
CA GLU A 199 -41.33 17.60 0.20
C GLU A 199 -40.65 16.86 1.38
N GLU A 200 -40.41 17.62 2.48
CA GLU A 200 -39.98 17.13 3.83
C GLU A 200 -38.52 16.65 4.05
N GLY A 201 -37.54 17.10 3.27
CA GLY A 201 -36.12 16.98 3.65
C GLY A 201 -35.54 18.32 4.10
N SER A 202 -34.74 18.36 5.17
CA SER A 202 -34.00 19.56 5.54
C SER A 202 -33.15 20.03 4.33
N SER A 203 -33.09 21.35 4.08
CA SER A 203 -32.31 21.89 2.96
C SER A 203 -30.81 21.49 3.11
N VAL A 204 -30.06 21.47 2.01
CA VAL A 204 -28.60 21.24 2.04
C VAL A 204 -27.94 22.24 3.00
N GLU A 205 -28.44 23.47 3.01
CA GLU A 205 -27.99 24.54 3.91
C GLU A 205 -28.25 24.22 5.38
N ASP A 206 -29.45 23.67 5.73
CA ASP A 206 -29.78 23.28 7.09
C ASP A 206 -28.93 22.10 7.59
N GLN A 207 -28.68 21.10 6.72
CA GLN A 207 -27.80 19.97 7.03
C GLN A 207 -26.36 20.42 7.22
N ALA A 208 -25.86 21.25 6.31
CA ALA A 208 -24.52 21.84 6.43
C ALA A 208 -24.40 22.70 7.70
N LYS A 209 -25.43 23.48 8.03
CA LYS A 209 -25.44 24.31 9.23
C LYS A 209 -25.40 23.49 10.52
N THR A 210 -26.19 22.40 10.58
CA THR A 210 -26.16 21.50 11.75
C THR A 210 -24.81 20.86 11.94
N THR A 211 -24.19 20.39 10.84
CA THR A 211 -22.84 19.82 10.86
C THR A 211 -21.77 20.83 11.23
N LEU A 212 -21.89 22.06 10.71
CA LEU A 212 -20.98 23.18 11.02
C LEU A 212 -21.02 23.50 12.52
N ASP A 213 -22.19 23.61 13.11
CA ASP A 213 -22.36 23.95 14.53
C ASP A 213 -21.74 22.85 15.43
N ASP A 214 -21.95 21.55 15.11
CA ASP A 214 -21.28 20.42 15.81
C ASP A 214 -19.75 20.50 15.69
N LEU A 215 -19.24 20.82 14.50
CA LEU A 215 -17.80 20.93 14.30
C LEU A 215 -17.19 22.10 15.07
N VAL A 216 -17.81 23.27 15.05
CA VAL A 216 -17.32 24.45 15.76
C VAL A 216 -17.26 24.20 17.26
N GLU A 217 -18.27 23.52 17.83
CA GLU A 217 -18.28 23.16 19.25
C GLU A 217 -17.16 22.18 19.63
N ARG A 218 -16.81 21.27 18.73
CA ARG A 218 -15.82 20.20 19.00
C ARG A 218 -14.39 20.56 18.65
N LEU A 219 -14.17 21.61 17.84
CA LEU A 219 -12.82 21.99 17.43
C LEU A 219 -12.00 22.50 18.62
N PRO A 220 -10.80 21.93 18.85
CA PRO A 220 -9.92 22.37 19.93
C PRO A 220 -9.25 23.73 19.61
N ASP A 221 -8.70 24.36 20.63
CA ASP A 221 -7.89 25.54 20.43
C ASP A 221 -6.54 25.21 19.80
N ASN A 222 -5.95 26.22 19.16
CA ASN A 222 -4.62 26.10 18.60
C ASN A 222 -3.58 26.01 19.74
N PHE A 223 -2.50 25.30 19.48
CA PHE A 223 -1.37 25.22 20.39
C PHE A 223 -0.60 26.55 20.42
N ASP A 224 -0.17 26.97 21.58
CA ASP A 224 0.71 28.12 21.73
C ASP A 224 2.17 27.69 21.48
N LEU A 225 2.66 27.99 20.29
CA LEU A 225 4.02 27.62 19.87
C LEU A 225 5.09 28.48 20.55
N GLU A 226 4.77 29.72 20.96
CA GLU A 226 5.69 30.60 21.64
C GLU A 226 5.92 30.09 23.08
N ASP A 227 4.84 29.72 23.77
CA ASP A 227 4.94 29.10 25.09
C ASP A 227 5.71 27.77 25.02
N ILE A 228 5.41 26.89 24.09
CA ILE A 228 6.11 25.58 23.89
C ILE A 228 7.62 25.82 23.71
N ARG A 229 8.01 26.78 22.87
CA ARG A 229 9.42 27.08 22.60
C ARG A 229 10.10 27.76 23.80
N SER A 230 9.38 28.57 24.57
CA SER A 230 9.94 29.26 25.72
C SER A 230 10.24 28.33 26.90
N ARG A 231 9.56 27.19 26.97
CA ARG A 231 9.73 26.22 28.07
C ARG A 231 10.95 25.30 27.92
N THR A 232 11.70 25.41 26.82
CA THR A 232 12.85 24.53 26.59
C THR A 232 14.08 25.32 26.16
N ASP A 233 15.18 25.16 26.91
CA ASP A 233 16.48 25.76 26.60
C ASP A 233 17.29 24.92 25.64
N ASP A 234 17.05 23.58 25.60
CA ASP A 234 17.74 22.62 24.75
C ASP A 234 16.76 21.83 23.87
N ILE A 235 16.79 22.12 22.57
CA ILE A 235 15.89 21.48 21.59
C ILE A 235 16.46 20.10 21.20
N THR A 236 15.92 19.07 21.82
CA THR A 236 16.22 17.68 21.43
C THR A 236 15.55 17.30 20.09
N PRO A 237 16.02 16.26 19.38
CA PRO A 237 15.36 15.79 18.17
C PRO A 237 13.88 15.46 18.36
N TYR A 238 13.49 14.91 19.51
CA TYR A 238 12.09 14.61 19.82
C TYR A 238 11.25 15.88 20.01
N ILE A 239 11.77 16.90 20.70
CA ILE A 239 11.09 18.18 20.85
C ILE A 239 10.92 18.87 19.50
N MET A 240 11.93 18.80 18.63
CA MET A 240 11.83 19.34 17.27
C MET A 240 10.68 18.70 16.50
N VAL A 241 10.52 17.35 16.57
CA VAL A 241 9.40 16.64 15.92
C VAL A 241 8.06 17.10 16.53
N ALA A 242 7.96 17.20 17.87
CA ALA A 242 6.74 17.67 18.51
C ALA A 242 6.34 19.07 18.02
N ILE A 243 7.29 20.00 17.91
CA ILE A 243 7.04 21.36 17.40
C ILE A 243 6.57 21.31 15.93
N GLN A 244 7.24 20.54 15.07
CA GLN A 244 6.87 20.42 13.67
C GLN A 244 5.46 19.82 13.46
N GLU A 245 5.12 18.80 14.22
CA GLU A 245 3.80 18.17 14.20
C GLU A 245 2.73 19.16 14.69
N THR A 246 3.02 19.90 15.76
CA THR A 246 2.13 20.93 16.32
C THR A 246 1.93 22.11 15.37
N GLU A 247 2.97 22.55 14.66
CA GLU A 247 2.86 23.58 13.61
C GLU A 247 1.93 23.15 12.47
N ARG A 248 2.02 21.90 12.04
CA ARG A 248 1.13 21.34 11.00
C ARG A 248 -0.31 21.25 11.51
N MET A 249 -0.50 20.78 12.74
CA MET A 249 -1.82 20.72 13.37
C MET A 249 -2.44 22.12 13.47
N ASN A 250 -1.70 23.12 13.90
CA ASN A 250 -2.18 24.50 13.97
C ASN A 250 -2.59 25.07 12.62
N LYS A 251 -1.86 24.76 11.54
CA LYS A 251 -2.24 25.16 10.18
C LYS A 251 -3.58 24.56 9.77
N LEU A 252 -3.78 23.28 10.07
CA LEU A 252 -5.05 22.61 9.78
C LEU A 252 -6.20 23.19 10.59
N LEU A 253 -6.03 23.31 11.92
CA LEU A 253 -7.06 23.85 12.83
C LEU A 253 -7.42 25.31 12.48
N ALA A 254 -6.43 26.13 12.16
CA ALA A 254 -6.65 27.52 11.75
C ALA A 254 -7.47 27.61 10.45
N GLU A 255 -7.16 26.79 9.46
CA GLU A 255 -7.89 26.73 8.20
C GLU A 255 -9.34 26.23 8.40
N MET A 256 -9.52 25.20 9.24
CA MET A 256 -10.85 24.71 9.59
C MET A 256 -11.69 25.81 10.26
N LYS A 257 -11.15 26.46 11.29
CA LYS A 257 -11.84 27.57 12.00
C LYS A 257 -12.18 28.71 11.06
N ARG A 258 -11.22 29.12 10.21
CA ARG A 258 -11.42 30.19 9.23
C ARG A 258 -12.54 29.85 8.24
N SER A 259 -12.46 28.71 7.60
CA SER A 259 -13.40 28.30 6.57
C SER A 259 -14.81 28.03 7.10
N LEU A 260 -14.93 27.48 8.33
CA LEU A 260 -16.23 27.32 8.99
C LEU A 260 -16.84 28.67 9.38
N ALA A 261 -16.05 29.63 9.89
CA ALA A 261 -16.53 30.96 10.21
C ALA A 261 -17.00 31.73 8.95
N GLU A 262 -16.25 31.65 7.85
CA GLU A 262 -16.65 32.23 6.57
C GLU A 262 -17.96 31.63 6.05
N LEU A 263 -18.09 30.28 6.11
CA LEU A 263 -19.31 29.59 5.71
C LEU A 263 -20.51 29.99 6.59
N ASP A 264 -20.33 30.14 7.89
CA ASP A 264 -21.39 30.58 8.81
C ASP A 264 -21.92 31.98 8.43
N LEU A 265 -21.02 32.91 8.10
CA LEU A 265 -21.39 34.25 7.62
C LEU A 265 -22.09 34.18 6.26
N GLY A 266 -21.67 33.28 5.35
CA GLY A 266 -22.33 33.06 4.09
C GLY A 266 -23.74 32.49 4.24
N LEU A 267 -23.95 31.52 5.11
CA LEU A 267 -25.27 30.95 5.38
C LEU A 267 -26.23 31.95 6.06
N LYS A 268 -25.68 32.88 6.84
CA LYS A 268 -26.46 34.00 7.43
C LYS A 268 -26.77 35.10 6.42
N GLY A 269 -26.17 35.11 5.24
CA GLY A 269 -26.32 36.16 4.23
C GLY A 269 -25.45 37.41 4.48
N ASP A 270 -24.56 37.38 5.47
CA ASP A 270 -23.68 38.50 5.80
C ASP A 270 -22.45 38.56 4.87
N LEU A 271 -22.16 37.46 4.18
CA LEU A 271 -21.06 37.34 3.22
C LEU A 271 -21.56 36.69 1.93
N THR A 272 -21.07 37.17 0.77
CA THR A 272 -21.40 36.55 -0.53
C THR A 272 -20.77 35.16 -0.62
N MET A 273 -21.57 34.15 -0.98
CA MET A 273 -21.12 32.77 -1.16
C MET A 273 -20.08 32.72 -2.28
N SER A 274 -18.93 32.16 -1.99
CA SER A 274 -17.83 31.88 -2.93
C SER A 274 -17.78 30.40 -3.28
N ASP A 275 -17.16 30.05 -4.42
CA ASP A 275 -16.99 28.66 -4.85
C ASP A 275 -16.38 27.75 -3.76
N PRO A 276 -15.31 28.15 -3.00
CA PRO A 276 -14.81 27.34 -1.90
C PRO A 276 -15.80 27.14 -0.75
N MET A 277 -16.63 28.14 -0.45
CA MET A 277 -17.67 28.05 0.57
C MET A 277 -18.79 27.12 0.15
N GLU A 278 -19.20 27.17 -1.12
CA GLU A 278 -20.19 26.24 -1.68
C GLU A 278 -19.68 24.80 -1.68
N GLN A 279 -18.42 24.58 -2.07
CA GLN A 279 -17.80 23.26 -2.00
C GLN A 279 -17.74 22.72 -0.56
N LEU A 280 -17.38 23.57 0.41
CA LEU A 280 -17.37 23.18 1.82
C LEU A 280 -18.79 22.86 2.31
N MET A 281 -19.78 23.68 1.99
CA MET A 281 -21.18 23.46 2.34
C MET A 281 -21.68 22.08 1.84
N ASN A 282 -21.44 21.80 0.55
CA ASN A 282 -21.80 20.52 -0.05
C ASN A 282 -21.09 19.34 0.62
N ALA A 283 -19.78 19.47 0.89
CA ALA A 283 -19.02 18.45 1.58
C ALA A 283 -19.56 18.16 2.99
N LEU A 284 -19.92 19.19 3.75
CA LEU A 284 -20.48 19.04 5.09
C LEU A 284 -21.88 18.39 5.06
N ALA A 285 -22.73 18.77 4.11
CA ALA A 285 -24.04 18.16 3.92
C ALA A 285 -23.93 16.67 3.57
N ASP A 286 -22.96 16.30 2.74
CA ASP A 286 -22.68 14.91 2.32
C ASP A 286 -21.93 14.11 3.40
N GLY A 287 -21.55 14.70 4.54
CA GLY A 287 -20.73 14.06 5.59
C GLY A 287 -19.31 13.76 5.15
N GLY A 288 -18.81 14.43 4.12
CA GLY A 288 -17.47 14.33 3.58
C GLY A 288 -16.49 15.35 4.18
N VAL A 289 -15.19 15.10 4.02
CA VAL A 289 -14.12 16.04 4.43
C VAL A 289 -13.81 16.97 3.27
N SER A 290 -13.73 18.29 3.54
CA SER A 290 -13.41 19.28 2.52
C SER A 290 -12.03 19.02 1.89
N GLU A 291 -11.92 19.23 0.57
CA GLU A 291 -10.67 19.10 -0.17
C GLU A 291 -9.58 20.07 0.34
N HIS A 292 -9.97 21.27 0.79
CA HIS A 292 -9.03 22.23 1.38
C HIS A 292 -8.43 21.71 2.69
N TRP A 293 -9.20 20.98 3.51
CA TRP A 293 -8.70 20.39 4.75
C TRP A 293 -7.82 19.18 4.46
N THR A 294 -8.20 18.33 3.51
CA THR A 294 -7.42 17.14 3.12
C THR A 294 -6.03 17.49 2.60
N LYS A 295 -5.86 18.63 1.93
CA LYS A 295 -4.54 19.11 1.45
C LYS A 295 -3.59 19.49 2.59
N LEU A 296 -4.11 19.91 3.72
CA LEU A 296 -3.32 20.29 4.91
C LEU A 296 -3.25 19.17 5.95
N ALA A 297 -4.16 18.20 5.86
CA ALA A 297 -4.28 17.10 6.80
C ALA A 297 -3.34 15.92 6.45
N TYR A 298 -3.45 14.89 7.22
CA TYR A 298 -2.87 13.58 7.00
C TYR A 298 -3.75 12.75 6.03
N PRO A 299 -3.18 11.81 5.26
CA PRO A 299 -3.97 10.93 4.39
C PRO A 299 -5.03 10.16 5.18
N SER A 300 -6.28 10.20 4.72
CA SER A 300 -7.39 9.51 5.37
C SER A 300 -8.53 9.25 4.38
N LEU A 301 -9.13 8.06 4.47
CA LEU A 301 -10.33 7.65 3.73
C LEU A 301 -11.59 7.65 4.61
N ARG A 302 -11.53 8.28 5.80
CA ARG A 302 -12.63 8.28 6.76
C ARG A 302 -13.69 9.33 6.40
N SER A 303 -14.96 9.02 6.70
CA SER A 303 -16.04 10.01 6.67
C SER A 303 -15.81 11.09 7.73
N LEU A 304 -16.42 12.27 7.56
CA LEU A 304 -16.23 13.45 8.40
C LEU A 304 -16.31 13.16 9.90
N GLY A 305 -17.34 12.45 10.35
CA GLY A 305 -17.50 12.13 11.78
C GLY A 305 -16.34 11.29 12.35
N SER A 306 -15.94 10.22 11.65
CA SER A 306 -14.83 9.38 12.09
C SER A 306 -13.44 10.04 11.86
N TRP A 307 -13.33 10.92 10.86
CA TRP A 307 -12.16 11.74 10.63
C TRP A 307 -11.97 12.75 11.79
N MET A 308 -13.07 13.37 12.24
CA MET A 308 -13.04 14.31 13.35
C MET A 308 -12.62 13.64 14.68
N VAL A 309 -13.15 12.45 14.96
CA VAL A 309 -12.69 11.67 16.13
C VAL A 309 -11.19 11.36 16.03
N ASN A 310 -10.71 10.99 14.86
CA ASN A 310 -9.28 10.73 14.63
C ASN A 310 -8.42 11.99 14.79
N LEU A 311 -8.90 13.15 14.31
CA LEU A 311 -8.24 14.45 14.51
C LEU A 311 -8.09 14.78 16.01
N LEU A 312 -9.15 14.62 16.79
CA LEU A 312 -9.13 14.87 18.22
C LEU A 312 -8.14 13.96 18.97
N GLN A 313 -8.08 12.69 18.62
CA GLN A 313 -7.07 11.76 19.17
C GLN A 313 -5.64 12.19 18.87
N ARG A 314 -5.39 12.74 17.66
CA ARG A 314 -4.06 13.27 17.29
C ARG A 314 -3.72 14.53 18.08
N VAL A 315 -4.70 15.41 18.25
CA VAL A 315 -4.54 16.61 19.10
C VAL A 315 -4.22 16.21 20.53
N GLU A 316 -4.94 15.24 21.10
CA GLU A 316 -4.69 14.73 22.46
C GLU A 316 -3.27 14.17 22.60
N GLN A 317 -2.78 13.38 21.63
CA GLN A 317 -1.39 12.89 21.64
C GLN A 317 -0.39 14.06 21.67
N LEU A 318 -0.60 15.08 20.84
CA LEU A 318 0.28 16.25 20.81
C LEU A 318 0.18 17.09 22.10
N GLN A 319 -1.01 17.21 22.69
CA GLN A 319 -1.19 17.89 23.98
C GLN A 319 -0.40 17.19 25.10
N ILE A 320 -0.48 15.86 25.16
CA ILE A 320 0.31 15.06 26.12
C ILE A 320 1.80 15.29 25.88
N TRP A 321 2.25 15.27 24.63
CA TRP A 321 3.67 15.41 24.29
C TRP A 321 4.20 16.83 24.59
N THR A 322 3.41 17.86 24.31
CA THR A 322 3.81 19.25 24.51
C THR A 322 3.59 19.74 25.95
N SER A 323 2.89 18.98 26.82
CA SER A 323 2.64 19.35 28.20
C SER A 323 3.93 19.43 29.03
N ASP A 324 4.79 18.46 28.94
CA ASP A 324 6.06 18.34 29.66
C ASP A 324 7.30 18.24 28.76
N LEU A 325 7.11 18.24 27.41
CA LEU A 325 8.14 18.13 26.38
C LEU A 325 8.96 16.84 26.48
N THR A 326 8.45 15.85 27.18
CA THR A 326 9.04 14.50 27.22
C THR A 326 8.41 13.59 26.18
N THR A 327 9.18 12.63 25.68
CA THR A 327 8.65 11.64 24.73
C THR A 327 7.55 10.81 25.41
N PRO A 328 6.35 10.68 24.81
CA PRO A 328 5.30 9.84 25.38
C PRO A 328 5.79 8.41 25.62
N ARG A 329 5.23 7.75 26.64
CA ARG A 329 5.58 6.37 26.99
C ARG A 329 5.45 5.43 25.79
N VAL A 330 4.38 5.60 25.05
CA VAL A 330 4.11 4.90 23.77
C VAL A 330 3.61 5.92 22.77
N VAL A 331 4.20 5.97 21.58
CA VAL A 331 3.82 6.92 20.53
C VAL A 331 2.90 6.25 19.54
N TRP A 332 1.77 6.85 19.28
CA TRP A 332 0.92 6.44 18.16
C TRP A 332 1.52 6.94 16.85
N LEU A 333 2.31 6.07 16.20
CA LEU A 333 3.13 6.45 15.05
C LEU A 333 2.28 6.90 13.85
N SER A 334 1.18 6.20 13.59
CA SER A 334 0.23 6.58 12.52
C SER A 334 -0.58 7.83 12.85
N GLY A 335 -0.51 8.32 14.09
CA GLY A 335 -1.10 9.59 14.54
C GLY A 335 -0.28 10.82 14.17
N LEU A 336 0.94 10.70 13.67
CA LEU A 336 1.79 11.80 13.25
C LEU A 336 1.53 12.17 11.77
N PHE A 337 1.77 13.42 11.41
CA PHE A 337 1.77 13.88 10.02
C PHE A 337 3.01 13.35 9.26
N ASN A 338 4.15 13.26 9.94
CA ASN A 338 5.39 12.77 9.38
C ASN A 338 6.05 11.73 10.31
N PRO A 339 5.60 10.47 10.25
CA PRO A 339 6.20 9.40 11.04
C PRO A 339 7.70 9.22 10.79
N GLN A 340 8.18 9.50 9.58
CA GLN A 340 9.60 9.39 9.24
C GLN A 340 10.49 10.35 10.03
N SER A 341 10.00 11.57 10.30
CA SER A 341 10.72 12.53 11.15
C SER A 341 10.92 11.98 12.56
N PHE A 342 9.91 11.28 13.10
CA PHE A 342 10.02 10.62 14.40
C PHE A 342 11.06 9.49 14.39
N LEU A 343 11.05 8.63 13.38
CA LEU A 343 12.07 7.57 13.22
C LEU A 343 13.48 8.16 13.13
N THR A 344 13.63 9.25 12.41
CA THR A 344 14.90 9.99 12.33
C THR A 344 15.32 10.57 13.70
N ALA A 345 14.37 11.09 14.49
CA ALA A 345 14.64 11.57 15.83
C ALA A 345 15.10 10.46 16.79
N VAL A 346 14.55 9.25 16.66
CA VAL A 346 15.02 8.06 17.40
C VAL A 346 16.47 7.77 17.08
N MET A 347 16.83 7.73 15.77
CA MET A 347 18.22 7.52 15.33
C MET A 347 19.15 8.61 15.84
N GLN A 348 18.79 9.88 15.64
CA GLN A 348 19.62 11.02 16.05
C GLN A 348 19.86 11.07 17.57
N THR A 349 18.82 10.80 18.35
CA THR A 349 18.93 10.81 19.82
C THR A 349 19.85 9.69 20.31
N THR A 350 19.71 8.48 19.72
CA THR A 350 20.55 7.34 20.08
C THR A 350 21.97 7.52 19.60
N ALA A 351 22.18 8.00 18.38
CA ALA A 351 23.49 8.28 17.80
C ALA A 351 24.26 9.33 18.65
N ARG A 352 23.61 10.44 19.03
CA ARG A 352 24.20 11.47 19.90
C ARG A 352 24.58 10.93 21.26
N ARG A 353 23.73 10.09 21.87
CA ARG A 353 23.99 9.49 23.19
C ARG A 353 25.21 8.55 23.20
N ASN A 354 25.45 7.86 22.09
CA ASN A 354 26.50 6.84 21.97
C ASN A 354 27.71 7.29 21.13
N ASP A 355 27.76 8.54 20.68
CA ASP A 355 28.77 9.07 19.76
C ASP A 355 28.93 8.24 18.48
N TRP A 356 27.80 7.75 17.92
CA TRP A 356 27.79 7.00 16.68
C TRP A 356 27.64 7.91 15.47
N PRO A 357 28.35 7.61 14.35
CA PRO A 357 28.09 8.28 13.08
C PRO A 357 26.67 7.98 12.59
N LEU A 358 25.92 8.99 12.21
CA LEU A 358 24.53 8.85 11.81
C LEU A 358 24.36 8.02 10.52
N ASP A 359 25.32 8.12 9.60
CA ASP A 359 25.40 7.35 8.35
C ASP A 359 25.60 5.85 8.56
N LYS A 360 26.10 5.45 9.74
CA LYS A 360 26.29 4.05 10.14
C LYS A 360 25.24 3.56 11.15
N THR A 361 24.18 4.34 11.33
CA THR A 361 23.11 4.00 12.28
C THR A 361 21.84 3.65 11.49
N VAL A 362 21.21 2.53 11.82
CA VAL A 362 19.97 2.03 11.22
C VAL A 362 18.91 1.77 12.27
N VAL A 363 17.66 1.80 11.84
CA VAL A 363 16.51 1.50 12.71
C VAL A 363 16.23 0.01 12.67
N LEU A 364 16.09 -0.59 13.86
CA LEU A 364 15.56 -1.94 14.05
C LEU A 364 14.20 -1.88 14.76
N THR A 365 13.32 -2.75 14.34
CA THR A 365 11.99 -2.91 14.92
C THR A 365 11.91 -4.26 15.64
N GLU A 366 11.44 -4.26 16.88
CA GLU A 366 11.16 -5.47 17.66
C GLU A 366 9.71 -5.43 18.13
N VAL A 367 9.02 -6.55 18.05
CA VAL A 367 7.63 -6.66 18.51
C VAL A 367 7.63 -7.04 20.00
N THR A 368 6.86 -6.31 20.81
CA THR A 368 6.67 -6.65 22.23
C THR A 368 5.45 -7.52 22.42
N LYS A 369 5.40 -8.28 23.53
CA LYS A 369 4.20 -8.99 23.97
C LYS A 369 3.29 -8.14 24.87
N LYS A 370 3.55 -6.82 24.94
CA LYS A 370 2.87 -5.89 25.86
C LYS A 370 1.84 -5.06 25.10
N ASN A 371 0.73 -4.81 25.78
CA ASN A 371 -0.23 -3.80 25.34
C ASN A 371 0.19 -2.39 25.80
N VAL A 372 -0.42 -1.36 25.23
CA VAL A 372 -0.12 0.05 25.55
C VAL A 372 -0.23 0.32 27.05
N ASP A 373 -1.25 -0.23 27.72
CA ASP A 373 -1.52 -0.01 29.15
C ASP A 373 -0.47 -0.67 30.07
N GLN A 374 0.26 -1.65 29.58
CA GLN A 374 1.29 -2.39 30.34
C GLN A 374 2.66 -1.70 30.29
N ILE A 375 2.78 -0.62 29.54
CA ILE A 375 4.03 0.13 29.42
C ILE A 375 3.99 1.35 30.33
N GLU A 376 4.71 1.27 31.43
CA GLU A 376 4.74 2.31 32.47
C GLU A 376 5.71 3.44 32.18
N ALA A 377 6.78 3.18 31.46
CA ALA A 377 7.86 4.14 31.19
C ALA A 377 8.34 4.07 29.72
N PRO A 378 8.86 5.19 29.17
CA PRO A 378 9.44 5.22 27.84
C PRO A 378 10.65 4.29 27.74
N SER A 379 10.97 3.84 26.52
CA SER A 379 12.14 2.97 26.27
C SER A 379 13.45 3.71 26.54
N ARG A 380 14.43 3.01 27.12
CA ARG A 380 15.77 3.56 27.35
C ARG A 380 16.57 3.73 26.06
N GLU A 381 16.39 2.83 25.11
CA GLU A 381 17.15 2.76 23.85
C GLU A 381 16.19 2.79 22.65
N GLY A 382 15.52 3.89 22.43
CA GLY A 382 14.56 4.03 21.35
C GLY A 382 13.17 4.48 21.80
N ALA A 383 12.12 4.03 21.14
CA ALA A 383 10.76 4.41 21.45
C ALA A 383 9.79 3.24 21.30
N TYR A 384 8.78 3.16 22.19
CA TYR A 384 7.63 2.30 21.98
C TYR A 384 6.66 2.96 21.04
N VAL A 385 6.16 2.21 20.06
CA VAL A 385 5.18 2.67 19.08
C VAL A 385 4.01 1.71 18.95
N HIS A 386 2.85 2.27 18.62
CA HIS A 386 1.64 1.50 18.35
C HIS A 386 0.85 2.09 17.18
N GLY A 387 -0.28 1.46 16.84
CA GLY A 387 -1.20 1.93 15.80
C GLY A 387 -0.77 1.56 14.39
N LEU A 388 0.11 0.59 14.25
CA LEU A 388 0.46 -0.01 12.97
C LEU A 388 -0.43 -1.22 12.69
N THR A 389 -0.72 -1.45 11.42
CA THR A 389 -1.50 -2.59 10.96
C THR A 389 -0.75 -3.29 9.84
N LEU A 390 -0.90 -4.60 9.75
CA LEU A 390 -0.42 -5.40 8.63
C LEU A 390 -1.55 -5.60 7.64
N GLU A 391 -1.24 -5.47 6.37
CA GLU A 391 -2.12 -5.79 5.25
C GLU A 391 -1.56 -6.99 4.51
N GLY A 392 -2.43 -7.97 4.16
CA GLY A 392 -2.00 -9.19 3.45
C GLY A 392 -1.27 -10.22 4.30
N CYS A 393 -0.98 -9.94 5.56
CA CYS A 393 -0.41 -10.87 6.54
C CYS A 393 -0.91 -10.55 7.95
N ARG A 394 -0.67 -11.46 8.88
CA ARG A 394 -0.98 -11.28 10.29
C ARG A 394 0.23 -11.63 11.16
N PHE A 395 0.25 -11.06 12.34
CA PHE A 395 1.21 -11.42 13.38
C PHE A 395 0.53 -12.34 14.41
N ASP A 396 1.09 -13.53 14.62
CA ASP A 396 0.65 -14.39 15.71
C ASP A 396 1.43 -14.07 16.99
N GLU A 397 0.77 -13.49 17.97
CA GLU A 397 1.38 -13.08 19.25
C GLU A 397 1.93 -14.28 20.06
N LYS A 398 1.39 -15.47 19.86
CA LYS A 398 1.80 -16.67 20.61
C LYS A 398 3.11 -17.21 20.10
N THR A 399 3.23 -17.34 18.78
CA THR A 399 4.42 -17.92 18.14
C THR A 399 5.47 -16.87 17.78
N GLY A 400 5.06 -15.59 17.68
CA GLY A 400 5.93 -14.50 17.25
C GLY A 400 6.26 -14.54 15.76
N VAL A 401 5.38 -15.09 14.95
CA VAL A 401 5.62 -15.38 13.55
C VAL A 401 4.64 -14.57 12.69
N LEU A 402 5.10 -14.14 11.51
CA LEU A 402 4.21 -13.61 10.46
C LEU A 402 3.57 -14.79 9.72
N GLU A 403 2.26 -14.76 9.63
CA GLU A 403 1.42 -15.74 8.95
C GLU A 403 0.59 -15.06 7.86
N ASP A 404 0.01 -15.87 6.98
CA ASP A 404 -0.97 -15.36 6.00
C ASP A 404 -2.19 -14.78 6.72
N SER A 405 -2.77 -13.71 6.14
CA SER A 405 -4.04 -13.16 6.63
C SER A 405 -5.13 -14.22 6.65
N LYS A 406 -5.99 -14.16 7.65
CA LYS A 406 -7.20 -14.98 7.61
C LYS A 406 -8.14 -14.52 6.50
N PRO A 407 -8.92 -15.44 5.93
CA PRO A 407 -9.96 -15.05 4.96
C PRO A 407 -10.85 -13.95 5.53
N LYS A 408 -11.05 -12.86 4.78
CA LYS A 408 -11.84 -11.66 5.12
C LYS A 408 -11.21 -10.74 6.19
N GLU A 409 -10.01 -11.02 6.67
CA GLU A 409 -9.24 -10.12 7.55
C GLU A 409 -8.33 -9.23 6.68
N MET A 410 -8.76 -8.01 6.39
CA MET A 410 -8.00 -7.08 5.53
C MET A 410 -6.79 -6.50 6.27
N PHE A 411 -6.98 -6.14 7.53
CA PHE A 411 -5.96 -5.49 8.36
C PHE A 411 -5.83 -6.23 9.68
N CYS A 412 -4.61 -6.60 10.04
CA CYS A 412 -4.28 -7.14 11.35
C CYS A 412 -3.56 -6.08 12.18
N PRO A 413 -4.09 -5.64 13.34
CA PRO A 413 -3.38 -4.70 14.19
C PRO A 413 -2.11 -5.36 14.75
N MET A 414 -1.03 -4.58 14.79
CA MET A 414 0.23 -5.00 15.40
C MET A 414 0.22 -4.69 16.91
N PRO A 415 0.81 -5.56 17.74
CA PRO A 415 1.12 -5.23 19.13
C PRO A 415 2.02 -4.01 19.22
N VAL A 416 2.25 -3.52 20.45
CA VAL A 416 3.25 -2.47 20.65
C VAL A 416 4.61 -2.95 20.21
N MET A 417 5.31 -2.12 19.45
CA MET A 417 6.66 -2.40 18.94
C MET A 417 7.66 -1.46 19.59
N VAL A 418 8.90 -1.91 19.69
CA VAL A 418 10.04 -1.07 20.06
C VAL A 418 10.84 -0.75 18.81
N ILE A 419 11.05 0.52 18.56
CA ILE A 419 11.95 1.01 17.53
C ILE A 419 13.26 1.41 18.21
N LYS A 420 14.35 0.76 17.82
CA LYS A 420 15.70 1.01 18.34
C LYS A 420 16.62 1.44 17.21
N ALA A 421 17.59 2.27 17.51
CA ALA A 421 18.67 2.57 16.60
C ALA A 421 19.92 1.75 16.98
N VAL A 422 20.54 1.13 15.98
CA VAL A 422 21.77 0.32 16.15
C VAL A 422 22.76 0.66 15.04
N THR A 423 24.04 0.27 15.22
CA THR A 423 25.03 0.39 14.14
C THR A 423 24.79 -0.68 13.07
N VAL A 424 25.16 -0.37 11.82
CA VAL A 424 25.02 -1.29 10.67
C VAL A 424 25.65 -2.64 10.97
N ASP A 425 26.84 -2.66 11.56
CA ASP A 425 27.56 -3.91 11.92
C ASP A 425 26.74 -4.82 12.85
N LYS A 426 25.97 -4.22 13.78
CA LYS A 426 25.06 -4.97 14.67
C LYS A 426 23.78 -5.40 13.97
N ALA A 427 23.34 -4.66 12.97
CA ALA A 427 22.16 -5.01 12.17
C ALA A 427 22.46 -6.19 11.23
N GLU A 428 23.62 -6.21 10.58
CA GLU A 428 24.04 -7.27 9.66
C GLU A 428 24.30 -8.60 10.36
N SER A 429 24.65 -8.59 11.65
CA SER A 429 24.81 -9.81 12.44
C SER A 429 23.51 -10.52 12.79
N ARG A 430 22.36 -9.87 12.63
CA ARG A 430 21.03 -10.47 12.71
C ARG A 430 20.68 -10.98 11.33
N ASP A 431 20.50 -12.28 11.19
CA ASP A 431 20.19 -12.97 9.93
C ASP A 431 19.37 -12.13 8.97
N ALA A 432 19.90 -11.93 7.77
CA ALA A 432 19.21 -11.21 6.71
C ALA A 432 17.83 -11.82 6.53
N TYR A 433 16.80 -11.00 6.69
CA TYR A 433 15.43 -11.42 6.45
C TYR A 433 15.32 -12.01 5.05
N GLN A 434 15.03 -13.31 4.97
CA GLN A 434 14.68 -13.92 3.70
C GLN A 434 13.24 -13.50 3.37
N TRP A 435 13.10 -12.58 2.43
CA TRP A 435 11.81 -12.11 1.96
C TRP A 435 11.27 -13.08 0.93
N TYR A 436 10.09 -13.63 1.18
CA TYR A 436 9.39 -14.50 0.25
C TYR A 436 8.20 -13.77 -0.36
N VAL A 437 8.19 -13.68 -1.69
CA VAL A 437 7.14 -12.99 -2.45
C VAL A 437 5.99 -13.91 -2.85
N PHE A 438 6.14 -15.22 -2.68
CA PHE A 438 5.10 -16.20 -2.98
C PHE A 438 4.67 -17.01 -1.76
N PRO A 439 3.37 -16.95 -1.37
CA PRO A 439 2.86 -17.61 -0.18
C PRO A 439 2.57 -19.12 -0.32
N TYR A 440 2.76 -19.75 -1.49
CA TYR A 440 2.15 -21.05 -1.75
C TYR A 440 3.03 -22.28 -1.68
N ASN A 441 4.31 -22.20 -1.34
CA ASN A 441 5.13 -23.38 -1.09
C ASN A 441 5.87 -23.25 0.23
N HIS A 442 5.38 -23.97 1.24
CA HIS A 442 6.05 -24.43 2.50
C HIS A 442 7.38 -23.75 2.86
N THR A 443 7.39 -22.43 2.91
CA THR A 443 8.51 -21.69 3.44
C THR A 443 8.37 -21.57 4.95
N PRO A 444 9.45 -21.69 5.73
CA PRO A 444 9.36 -21.51 7.16
C PRO A 444 8.86 -20.09 7.47
N PRO A 445 7.96 -19.95 8.44
CA PRO A 445 7.38 -18.65 8.79
C PRO A 445 8.46 -17.67 9.25
N LEU A 446 8.36 -16.43 8.80
CA LEU A 446 9.22 -15.32 9.23
C LEU A 446 9.00 -15.04 10.72
N ARG A 447 10.04 -15.17 11.51
CA ARG A 447 10.02 -14.77 12.91
C ARG A 447 10.51 -13.33 13.03
N LEU A 448 9.64 -12.46 13.54
CA LEU A 448 10.08 -11.16 14.01
C LEU A 448 10.74 -11.31 15.38
N PRO A 449 11.84 -10.58 15.66
CA PRO A 449 12.46 -10.61 16.97
C PRO A 449 11.45 -10.12 18.03
N ILE A 450 11.22 -10.94 19.06
CA ILE A 450 10.35 -10.65 20.18
C ILE A 450 11.21 -10.26 21.37
N GLN A 451 10.87 -9.17 22.02
CA GLN A 451 11.46 -8.77 23.28
C GLN A 451 10.57 -9.28 24.43
N ASP A 452 11.14 -10.09 25.32
CA ASP A 452 10.46 -10.58 26.54
C ASP A 452 10.17 -9.45 27.55
#